data_9861c90e38b5e11bf8d37b9ce8edbe28
#
_entry.id   9861c90e38b5e11bf8d37b9ce8edbe28
#
_cell.length_a   1.000
_cell.length_b   1.000
_cell.length_c   1.000
_cell.angle_alpha   90.00
_cell.angle_beta   90.00
_cell.angle_gamma   90.00
#
_symmetry.space_group_name_H-M   'P 1'
#
loop_
_entity.id
_entity.type
_entity.pdbx_description
1 polymer ?
#
loop_
_entity_poly.entity_id
_entity_poly.type
_entity_poly.pdbx_seq_one_letter_code
_entity_poly.pdbx_strand_id
1 'polypeptide(L)' 'MALSKSVEESLKEAERSLRNALAFAARQEEPYVGKQIADMIMSIDQLQKIDKLFDKLDNREPGSRGSFGSFFDDDE' A
#
# COMPACT_ATOMS: atom_id res chain seq x y z
N MET A 1 9.39 -5.97 9.22
CA MET A 1 9.51 -7.08 8.32
C MET A 1 9.04 -6.72 6.92
N ALA A 2 9.80 -7.07 5.93
CA ALA A 2 9.49 -6.66 4.57
C ALA A 2 8.76 -7.78 3.82
N LEU A 3 7.94 -7.38 2.87
CA LEU A 3 7.32 -8.33 1.97
C LEU A 3 8.41 -9.02 1.16
N SER A 4 8.17 -10.27 0.81
CA SER A 4 9.10 -10.95 -0.07
C SER A 4 9.08 -10.27 -1.43
N LYS A 5 10.16 -10.41 -2.16
CA LYS A 5 10.27 -9.79 -3.45
C LYS A 5 9.18 -10.29 -4.41
N SER A 6 8.88 -11.58 -4.32
CA SER A 6 7.84 -12.15 -5.16
C SER A 6 6.48 -11.51 -4.90
N VAL A 7 6.15 -11.32 -3.64
CA VAL A 7 4.88 -10.71 -3.30
C VAL A 7 4.86 -9.26 -3.73
N GLU A 8 5.97 -8.56 -3.50
CA GLU A 8 6.05 -7.15 -3.86
C GLU A 8 5.86 -6.96 -5.36
N GLU A 9 6.53 -7.78 -6.15
CA GLU A 9 6.41 -7.68 -7.59
C GLU A 9 5.02 -8.05 -8.07
N SER A 10 4.43 -9.05 -7.46
CA SER A 10 3.07 -9.45 -7.81
C SER A 10 2.07 -8.36 -7.49
N LEU A 11 2.28 -7.66 -6.40
CA LEU A 11 1.40 -6.55 -6.05
C LEU A 11 1.51 -5.41 -7.05
N LYS A 12 2.71 -5.15 -7.52
CA LYS A 12 2.90 -4.10 -8.54
C LYS A 12 2.23 -4.48 -9.84
N GLU A 13 2.29 -5.75 -10.20
CA GLU A 13 1.60 -6.23 -11.38
C GLU A 13 0.10 -6.10 -11.22
N ALA A 14 -0.40 -6.48 -10.05
CA ALA A 14 -1.82 -6.39 -9.77
C ALA A 14 -2.29 -4.94 -9.85
N GLU A 15 -1.50 -4.04 -9.30
CA GLU A 15 -1.85 -2.62 -9.35
C GLU A 15 -1.91 -2.13 -10.79
N ARG A 16 -0.96 -2.53 -11.60
CA ARG A 16 -0.96 -2.14 -13.01
C ARG A 16 -2.19 -2.64 -13.72
N SER A 17 -2.55 -3.91 -13.48
CA SER A 17 -3.73 -4.48 -14.10
C SER A 17 -5.00 -3.78 -13.63
N LEU A 18 -5.05 -3.44 -12.36
CA LEU A 18 -6.21 -2.73 -11.83
C LEU A 18 -6.34 -1.33 -12.42
N ARG A 19 -5.22 -0.66 -12.65
CA ARG A 19 -5.26 0.66 -13.27
C ARG A 19 -5.79 0.57 -14.70
N ASN A 20 -5.41 -0.48 -15.41
CA ASN A 20 -5.95 -0.71 -16.74
C ASN A 20 -7.44 -0.97 -16.67
N ALA A 21 -7.86 -1.79 -15.72
CA ALA A 21 -9.27 -2.08 -15.55
C ALA A 21 -10.05 -0.82 -15.20
N LEU A 22 -9.46 0.04 -14.40
CA LEU A 22 -10.12 1.28 -14.03
C LEU A 22 -10.34 2.17 -15.25
N ALA A 23 -9.35 2.22 -16.13
CA ALA A 23 -9.47 3.03 -17.34
C ALA A 23 -10.61 2.53 -18.23
N PHE A 24 -10.76 1.22 -18.34
CA PHE A 24 -11.85 0.65 -19.10
C PHE A 24 -13.19 0.88 -18.40
N ALA A 25 -13.21 0.67 -17.09
CA ALA A 25 -14.44 0.83 -16.34
C ALA A 25 -14.96 2.25 -16.41
N ALA A 26 -14.07 3.22 -16.44
CA ALA A 26 -14.47 4.62 -16.49
C ALA A 26 -15.27 4.94 -17.73
N ARG A 27 -15.13 4.14 -18.77
CA ARG A 27 -15.82 4.39 -20.04
C ARG A 27 -17.07 3.55 -20.23
N GLN A 28 -17.08 2.37 -19.63
CA GLN A 28 -18.08 1.38 -20.02
C GLN A 28 -18.92 0.85 -18.89
N GLU A 29 -18.51 1.09 -17.65
CA GLU A 29 -19.16 0.47 -16.52
C GLU A 29 -19.88 1.48 -15.66
N GLU A 30 -20.69 0.96 -14.75
CA GLU A 30 -21.34 1.79 -13.76
C GLU A 30 -20.32 2.41 -12.84
N PRO A 31 -20.61 3.60 -12.31
CA PRO A 31 -19.62 4.28 -11.46
C PRO A 31 -19.14 3.46 -10.27
N TYR A 32 -19.96 2.58 -9.73
CA TYR A 32 -19.54 1.80 -8.56
C TYR A 32 -18.43 0.82 -8.92
N VAL A 33 -18.35 0.38 -10.16
CA VAL A 33 -17.28 -0.52 -10.57
C VAL A 33 -15.95 0.20 -10.49
N GLY A 34 -15.89 1.42 -11.00
CA GLY A 34 -14.67 2.21 -10.92
C GLY A 34 -14.28 2.48 -9.48
N LYS A 35 -15.26 2.78 -8.64
CA LYS A 35 -14.97 3.05 -7.25
C LYS A 35 -14.38 1.83 -6.55
N GLN A 36 -14.94 0.66 -6.82
CA GLN A 36 -14.43 -0.56 -6.22
C GLN A 36 -12.99 -0.84 -6.67
N ILE A 37 -12.72 -0.64 -7.96
CA ILE A 37 -11.37 -0.86 -8.47
C ILE A 37 -10.40 0.14 -7.85
N ALA A 38 -10.83 1.39 -7.73
CA ALA A 38 -9.97 2.40 -7.11
C ALA A 38 -9.67 2.04 -5.66
N ASP A 39 -10.65 1.50 -4.95
CA ASP A 39 -10.44 1.08 -3.58
C ASP A 39 -9.41 -0.05 -3.50
N MET A 40 -9.44 -0.96 -4.45
CA MET A 40 -8.47 -2.04 -4.49
C MET A 40 -7.06 -1.50 -4.73
N ILE A 41 -6.93 -0.55 -5.64
CA ILE A 41 -5.63 0.06 -5.91
C ILE A 41 -5.11 0.74 -4.65
N MET A 42 -5.99 1.45 -3.96
CA MET A 42 -5.61 2.12 -2.73
C MET A 42 -5.16 1.14 -1.66
N SER A 43 -5.85 -0.01 -1.57
CA SER A 43 -5.48 -1.03 -0.61
C SER A 43 -4.09 -1.58 -0.87
N ILE A 44 -3.76 -1.81 -2.14
CA ILE A 44 -2.42 -2.28 -2.49
C ILE A 44 -1.38 -1.23 -2.14
N ASP A 45 -1.67 0.01 -2.46
CA ASP A 45 -0.76 1.10 -2.17
C ASP A 45 -0.51 1.22 -0.67
N GLN A 46 -1.57 1.12 0.12
CA GLN A 46 -1.45 1.19 1.57
C GLN A 46 -0.63 0.05 2.13
N LEU A 47 -0.83 -1.15 1.59
CA LEU A 47 -0.06 -2.30 2.04
C LEU A 47 1.42 -2.08 1.80
N GLN A 48 1.78 -1.56 0.64
CA GLN A 48 3.18 -1.30 0.34
C GLN A 48 3.77 -0.22 1.23
N LYS A 49 2.98 0.79 1.53
CA LYS A 49 3.44 1.86 2.43
C LYS A 49 3.62 1.36 3.85
N ILE A 50 2.72 0.52 4.31
CA ILE A 50 2.83 -0.06 5.64
C ILE A 50 4.05 -0.96 5.70
N ASP A 51 4.28 -1.72 4.66
CA ASP A 51 5.45 -2.59 4.61
C ASP A 51 6.74 -1.79 4.71
N LYS A 52 6.82 -0.69 3.99
CA LYS A 52 8.00 0.15 4.04
C LYS A 52 8.20 0.75 5.43
N LEU A 53 7.11 1.10 6.07
CA LEU A 53 7.20 1.64 7.42
C LEU A 53 7.73 0.61 8.39
N PHE A 54 7.23 -0.61 8.33
CA PHE A 54 7.71 -1.67 9.22
C PHE A 54 9.16 -2.03 8.90
N ASP A 55 9.53 -1.99 7.64
CA ASP A 55 10.90 -2.25 7.26
C ASP A 55 11.83 -1.22 7.87
N LYS A 56 11.42 0.04 7.85
CA LYS A 56 12.18 1.09 8.49
C LYS A 56 12.34 0.86 9.97
N LEU A 57 11.27 0.46 10.63
CA LEU A 57 11.32 0.22 12.07
C LEU A 57 12.21 -0.95 12.39
N ASP A 58 12.16 -2.00 11.58
CA ASP A 58 12.98 -3.18 11.79
C ASP A 58 14.46 -2.88 11.65
N ASN A 59 14.80 -1.92 10.81
CA ASN A 59 16.19 -1.59 10.53
C ASN A 59 16.74 -0.55 11.46
N ARG A 60 15.97 -0.10 12.41
CA ARG A 60 16.45 0.91 13.34
C ARG A 60 17.39 0.32 14.34
N GLU A 61 18.27 1.17 14.82
CA GLU A 61 19.18 0.79 15.87
C GLU A 61 18.43 0.57 17.16
N PRO A 62 18.97 -0.30 18.00
CA PRO A 62 18.40 -0.45 19.34
C PRO A 62 18.40 0.88 20.05
N GLY A 63 17.55 1.42 20.51
CA GLY A 63 17.55 2.72 21.15
C GLY A 63 16.78 3.74 20.36
N SER A 64 16.38 3.42 19.16
CA SER A 64 15.57 4.30 18.36
C SER A 64 14.11 4.19 18.68
N ARG A 65 13.78 3.61 19.77
CA ARG A 65 12.40 3.41 20.13
C ARG A 65 11.63 4.70 20.26
N GLY A 66 12.34 5.77 20.50
CA GLY A 66 11.69 7.06 20.55
C GLY A 66 10.99 7.40 19.26
N SER A 67 11.57 7.00 18.15
CA SER A 67 10.94 7.25 16.86
C SER A 67 9.66 6.46 16.72
N PHE A 68 9.68 5.27 17.24
CA PHE A 68 8.49 4.44 17.20
C PHE A 68 7.36 5.07 18.02
N GLY A 69 7.72 5.55 19.21
CA GLY A 69 6.76 6.24 20.04
C GLY A 69 6.25 7.49 19.37
N SER A 70 7.15 8.20 18.72
CA SER A 70 6.78 9.41 18.02
C SER A 70 5.78 9.13 16.92
N PHE A 71 5.91 8.02 16.29
CA PHE A 71 5.00 7.63 15.24
C PHE A 71 3.56 7.54 15.76
N PHE A 72 3.40 6.99 16.92
CA PHE A 72 2.08 6.90 17.52
C PHE A 72 1.65 8.20 18.17
N ASP A 73 2.60 8.94 18.67
CA ASP A 73 2.27 10.21 19.32
C ASP A 73 1.75 11.23 18.35
N ASP A 74 2.11 11.10 17.10
CA ASP A 74 1.64 12.05 16.10
C ASP A 74 0.14 12.03 15.97
N ASP A 75 -0.48 10.99 16.44
CA ASP A 75 -1.93 10.89 16.35
C ASP A 75 -2.62 11.72 17.41
N GLU A 76 -1.89 12.24 18.33
CA GLU A 76 -2.48 13.09 19.36
C GLU A 76 -2.61 14.52 18.87
#